data_86b0f203a90bf513a44b67bbe5192c69
#
_entry.id   86b0f203a90bf513a44b67bbe5192c69
#
_cell.length_a   1.000
_cell.length_b   1.000
_cell.length_c   1.000
_cell.angle_alpha   90.00
_cell.angle_beta   90.00
_cell.angle_gamma   90.00
#
_symmetry.space_group_name_H-M   'P 1'
#
loop_
_entity.id
_entity.type
_entity.pdbx_description
1 polymer ?
#
loop_
_entity_poly.entity_id
_entity_poly.type
_entity_poly.pdbx_seq_one_letter_code
_entity_poly.pdbx_strand_id
1 'polypeptide(L)'
;LHEAYKISDQYASEHVQVFTKDVRHALENLTNYGALFLGENTCVSFGDKVIGTNHVLPTRLAARYTGGLWVGKFLKTVTYQEVTTLEASADLGVLLGRAARAENFEGHARSGDARAARLTGDLPEWALSGQTA
;
A
#
# COMPACT_ATOMS: atom_id res chain seq x y z
N LEU A 1 -5.33 15.48 27.12
CA LEU A 1 -5.72 15.40 25.71
C LEU A 1 -5.01 14.27 24.97
N HIS A 2 -3.71 14.13 25.11
CA HIS A 2 -2.95 13.08 24.40
C HIS A 2 -3.47 11.65 24.67
N GLU A 3 -3.80 11.34 25.91
CA GLU A 3 -4.42 10.06 26.26
C GLU A 3 -5.83 9.90 25.67
N ALA A 4 -6.62 10.97 25.64
CA ALA A 4 -7.93 10.96 25.03
C ALA A 4 -7.87 10.66 23.52
N TYR A 5 -6.86 11.20 22.81
CA TYR A 5 -6.65 10.88 21.39
C TYR A 5 -6.29 9.41 21.18
N LYS A 6 -5.42 8.83 22.02
CA LYS A 6 -5.10 7.40 21.96
C LYS A 6 -6.32 6.52 22.18
N ILE A 7 -7.18 6.90 23.14
CA ILE A 7 -8.42 6.18 23.41
C ILE A 7 -9.38 6.31 22.22
N SER A 8 -9.55 7.51 21.66
CA SER A 8 -10.36 7.73 20.47
C SER A 8 -9.90 6.85 19.30
N ASP A 9 -8.59 6.78 19.06
CA ASP A 9 -8.01 5.96 17.99
C ASP A 9 -8.21 4.44 18.23
N GLN A 10 -8.32 4.02 19.49
CA GLN A 10 -8.67 2.62 19.81
C GLN A 10 -10.12 2.29 19.41
N TYR A 11 -11.04 3.24 19.60
CA TYR A 11 -12.43 3.09 19.16
C TYR A 11 -12.59 3.17 17.65
N ALA A 12 -11.71 3.88 16.97
CA ALA A 12 -11.71 4.05 15.52
C ALA A 12 -13.11 4.40 14.99
N SER A 13 -13.68 5.47 15.57
CA SER A 13 -15.07 5.85 15.37
C SER A 13 -15.33 6.32 13.94
N GLU A 14 -16.54 6.07 13.47
CA GLU A 14 -17.07 6.57 12.20
C GLU A 14 -17.03 8.09 12.13
N HIS A 15 -17.49 8.76 13.20
CA HIS A 15 -17.51 10.21 13.36
C HIS A 15 -16.76 10.61 14.63
N VAL A 16 -15.85 11.57 14.49
CA VAL A 16 -15.17 12.19 15.63
C VAL A 16 -15.37 13.69 15.58
N GLN A 17 -16.06 14.26 16.57
CA GLN A 17 -16.24 15.69 16.73
C GLN A 17 -15.29 16.19 17.81
N VAL A 18 -14.53 17.25 17.52
CA VAL A 18 -13.54 17.83 18.44
C VAL A 18 -13.91 19.24 18.84
N PHE A 19 -14.10 19.47 20.14
CA PHE A 19 -14.35 20.78 20.76
C PHE A 19 -13.23 21.12 21.73
N THR A 20 -12.01 21.26 21.23
CA THR A 20 -10.86 21.67 22.02
C THR A 20 -10.42 23.08 21.64
N LYS A 21 -9.68 23.75 22.53
CA LYS A 21 -9.14 25.09 22.27
C LYS A 21 -8.23 25.11 21.04
N ASP A 22 -7.46 24.04 20.83
CA ASP A 22 -6.61 23.86 19.65
C ASP A 22 -7.07 22.61 18.87
N VAL A 23 -7.88 22.83 17.87
CA VAL A 23 -8.41 21.76 17.02
C VAL A 23 -7.37 21.27 16.01
N ARG A 24 -6.33 22.07 15.71
CA ARG A 24 -5.24 21.65 14.84
C ARG A 24 -4.36 20.60 15.51
N HIS A 25 -4.11 20.74 16.80
CA HIS A 25 -3.45 19.70 17.57
C HIS A 25 -4.21 18.37 17.53
N ALA A 26 -5.54 18.37 17.56
CA ALA A 26 -6.32 17.15 17.40
C ALA A 26 -6.15 16.54 16.01
N LEU A 27 -6.16 17.34 14.94
CA LEU A 27 -5.94 16.87 13.55
C LEU A 27 -4.57 16.21 13.37
N GLU A 28 -3.54 16.72 14.05
CA GLU A 28 -2.17 16.20 13.97
C GLU A 28 -1.96 14.91 14.77
N ASN A 29 -2.82 14.60 15.74
CA ASN A 29 -2.64 13.49 16.68
C ASN A 29 -3.67 12.37 16.55
N LEU A 30 -4.84 12.62 15.96
CA LEU A 30 -5.85 11.59 15.67
C LEU A 30 -5.55 10.93 14.33
N THR A 31 -5.66 9.61 14.28
CA THR A 31 -5.33 8.82 13.08
C THR A 31 -6.46 7.89 12.63
N ASN A 32 -7.27 7.39 13.57
CA ASN A 32 -8.26 6.36 13.31
C ASN A 32 -9.69 6.91 13.40
N TYR A 33 -10.16 7.53 12.33
CA TYR A 33 -11.52 8.04 12.21
C TYR A 33 -12.05 7.90 10.78
N GLY A 34 -13.37 7.80 10.63
CA GLY A 34 -13.99 7.87 9.30
C GLY A 34 -14.09 9.31 8.81
N ALA A 35 -14.65 10.19 9.64
CA ALA A 35 -14.69 11.64 9.41
C ALA A 35 -14.39 12.38 10.70
N LEU A 36 -13.54 13.43 10.61
CA LEU A 36 -13.16 14.28 11.71
C LEU A 36 -13.74 15.69 11.53
N PHE A 37 -14.47 16.17 12.55
CA PHE A 37 -15.13 17.46 12.55
C PHE A 37 -14.47 18.37 13.59
N LEU A 38 -13.94 19.50 13.15
CA LEU A 38 -13.09 20.37 13.95
C LEU A 38 -13.82 21.63 14.36
N GLY A 39 -13.99 21.82 15.66
CA GLY A 39 -14.51 23.03 16.27
C GLY A 39 -16.03 23.17 16.17
N GLU A 40 -16.50 24.27 16.75
CA GLU A 40 -17.93 24.58 16.90
C GLU A 40 -18.61 25.00 15.59
N ASN A 41 -17.83 25.47 14.61
CA ASN A 41 -18.34 25.89 13.31
C ASN A 41 -18.52 24.72 12.32
N THR A 42 -18.21 23.50 12.73
CA THR A 42 -18.32 22.28 11.92
C THR A 42 -19.20 21.27 12.66
N CYS A 43 -20.04 20.57 11.93
CA CYS A 43 -20.86 19.52 12.51
C CYS A 43 -21.00 18.32 11.57
N VAL A 44 -21.35 17.17 12.13
CA VAL A 44 -21.57 15.90 11.42
C VAL A 44 -22.56 16.08 10.26
N SER A 45 -23.67 16.80 10.48
CA SER A 45 -24.70 17.02 9.47
C SER A 45 -24.19 17.76 8.22
N PHE A 46 -23.15 18.59 8.36
CA PHE A 46 -22.50 19.20 7.19
C PHE A 46 -21.81 18.15 6.33
N GLY A 47 -21.12 17.19 6.96
CA GLY A 47 -20.49 16.07 6.29
C GLY A 47 -21.48 15.22 5.51
N ASP A 48 -22.68 15.00 6.09
CA ASP A 48 -23.72 14.18 5.51
C ASP A 48 -24.43 14.82 4.30
N LYS A 49 -24.49 16.17 4.25
CA LYS A 49 -25.42 16.83 3.32
C LYS A 49 -24.80 17.86 2.39
N VAL A 50 -23.85 18.69 2.87
CA VAL A 50 -23.56 19.95 2.16
C VAL A 50 -22.10 20.27 1.96
N ILE A 51 -21.19 19.71 2.74
CA ILE A 51 -19.76 20.08 2.69
C ILE A 51 -18.97 19.36 1.59
N GLY A 52 -19.56 18.34 0.97
CA GLY A 52 -19.01 17.65 -0.18
C GLY A 52 -18.19 16.38 0.09
N THR A 53 -17.91 16.06 1.35
CA THR A 53 -17.28 14.81 1.70
C THR A 53 -18.26 13.64 1.62
N ASN A 54 -17.73 12.44 1.36
CA ASN A 54 -18.54 11.23 1.39
C ASN A 54 -19.00 10.91 2.83
N HIS A 55 -20.25 10.50 2.98
CA HIS A 55 -20.85 10.10 4.25
C HIS A 55 -21.00 8.58 4.44
N VAL A 56 -20.54 7.77 3.50
CA VAL A 56 -20.46 6.31 3.64
C VAL A 56 -19.15 5.97 4.34
N LEU A 57 -19.18 6.01 5.66
CA LEU A 57 -18.02 5.95 6.54
C LEU A 57 -17.77 4.53 7.06
N PRO A 58 -16.55 4.24 7.53
CA PRO A 58 -16.17 2.92 8.00
C PRO A 58 -16.74 2.63 9.39
N THR A 59 -17.40 1.49 9.54
CA THR A 59 -17.92 0.96 10.82
C THR A 59 -17.04 -0.17 11.37
N ARG A 60 -17.30 -0.62 12.57
CA ARG A 60 -16.68 -1.81 13.19
C ARG A 60 -15.15 -1.75 13.17
N LEU A 61 -14.58 -0.64 13.62
CA LEU A 61 -13.15 -0.39 13.69
C LEU A 61 -12.45 -0.31 12.33
N ALA A 62 -13.17 -0.30 11.22
CA ALA A 62 -12.58 -0.20 9.88
C ALA A 62 -11.87 1.15 9.64
N ALA A 63 -12.16 2.17 10.45
CA ALA A 63 -11.44 3.45 10.41
C ALA A 63 -9.93 3.33 10.73
N ARG A 64 -9.46 2.18 11.20
CA ARG A 64 -8.04 1.86 11.37
C ARG A 64 -7.28 1.67 10.05
N TYR A 65 -7.99 1.42 8.94
CA TYR A 65 -7.37 1.14 7.64
C TYR A 65 -8.08 1.74 6.43
N THR A 66 -9.21 2.41 6.62
CA THR A 66 -9.96 3.07 5.53
C THR A 66 -10.74 4.25 6.04
N GLY A 67 -10.89 5.29 5.21
CA GLY A 67 -11.78 6.44 5.47
C GLY A 67 -13.20 6.26 4.92
N GLY A 68 -13.55 5.06 4.41
CA GLY A 68 -14.87 4.77 3.82
C GLY A 68 -14.87 4.85 2.30
N LEU A 69 -16.00 5.23 1.71
CA LEU A 69 -16.19 5.31 0.27
C LEU A 69 -15.49 6.55 -0.30
N TRP A 70 -14.76 6.37 -1.39
CA TRP A 70 -14.15 7.46 -2.16
C TRP A 70 -13.95 7.01 -3.61
N VAL A 71 -13.64 7.93 -4.52
CA VAL A 71 -13.52 7.65 -5.95
C VAL A 71 -12.56 6.50 -6.27
N GLY A 72 -11.49 6.34 -5.52
CA GLY A 72 -10.52 5.26 -5.70
C GLY A 72 -11.08 3.85 -5.49
N LYS A 73 -12.24 3.69 -4.82
CA LYS A 73 -12.91 2.39 -4.69
C LYS A 73 -13.49 1.87 -6.02
N PHE A 74 -13.67 2.76 -6.98
CA PHE A 74 -14.16 2.44 -8.33
C PHE A 74 -13.03 2.35 -9.36
N LEU A 75 -11.78 2.61 -8.94
CA LEU A 75 -10.60 2.52 -9.78
C LEU A 75 -9.90 1.18 -9.57
N LYS A 76 -9.51 0.55 -10.67
CA LYS A 76 -8.63 -0.62 -10.64
C LYS A 76 -7.20 -0.16 -10.83
N THR A 77 -6.36 -0.36 -9.82
CA THR A 77 -4.93 -0.15 -9.94
C THR A 77 -4.27 -1.39 -10.53
N VAL A 78 -3.52 -1.20 -11.59
CA VAL A 78 -2.70 -2.25 -12.21
C VAL A 78 -1.28 -1.74 -12.35
N THR A 79 -0.33 -2.67 -12.38
CA THR A 79 1.07 -2.37 -12.63
C THR A 79 1.53 -3.01 -13.94
N TYR A 80 2.46 -2.38 -14.63
CA TYR A 80 3.22 -3.00 -15.70
C TYR A 80 4.71 -2.79 -15.44
N GLN A 81 5.52 -3.66 -15.98
CA GLN A 81 6.98 -3.62 -15.80
C GLN A 81 7.64 -3.94 -17.13
N GLU A 82 8.63 -3.15 -17.49
CA GLU A 82 9.43 -3.33 -18.69
C GLU A 82 10.90 -3.05 -18.37
N VAL A 83 11.77 -3.96 -18.78
CA VAL A 83 13.22 -3.75 -18.74
C VAL A 83 13.68 -3.56 -20.18
N THR A 84 14.12 -2.36 -20.49
CA THR A 84 14.32 -1.90 -21.88
C THR A 84 15.68 -2.23 -22.46
N THR A 85 16.67 -2.64 -21.63
CA THR A 85 18.01 -2.99 -22.11
C THR A 85 18.41 -4.39 -21.68
N LEU A 86 19.28 -5.02 -22.48
CA LEU A 86 19.80 -6.34 -22.19
C LEU A 86 20.69 -6.34 -20.94
N GLU A 87 21.50 -5.30 -20.78
CA GLU A 87 22.39 -5.11 -19.64
C GLU A 87 21.62 -5.02 -18.34
N ALA A 88 20.61 -4.13 -18.29
CA ALA A 88 19.75 -4.01 -17.10
C ALA A 88 19.00 -5.31 -16.80
N SER A 89 18.57 -6.04 -17.83
CA SER A 89 17.92 -7.35 -17.67
C SER A 89 18.87 -8.39 -17.09
N ALA A 90 20.13 -8.38 -17.50
CA ALA A 90 21.16 -9.28 -16.99
C ALA A 90 21.51 -8.96 -15.53
N ASP A 91 21.70 -7.70 -15.18
CA ASP A 91 21.99 -7.25 -13.81
C ASP A 91 20.86 -7.64 -12.85
N LEU A 92 19.62 -7.38 -13.24
CA LEU A 92 18.44 -7.80 -12.48
C LEU A 92 18.34 -9.33 -12.40
N GLY A 93 18.74 -10.03 -13.44
CA GLY A 93 18.79 -11.50 -13.49
C GLY A 93 19.74 -12.06 -12.44
N VAL A 94 20.94 -11.50 -12.30
CA VAL A 94 21.90 -11.88 -11.25
C VAL A 94 21.35 -11.63 -9.84
N LEU A 95 20.74 -10.48 -9.62
CA LEU A 95 20.13 -10.12 -8.33
C LEU A 95 18.96 -11.06 -8.00
N LEU A 96 18.09 -11.34 -8.98
CA LEU A 96 16.98 -12.27 -8.83
C LEU A 96 17.47 -13.67 -8.47
N GLY A 97 18.50 -14.18 -9.17
CA GLY A 97 19.06 -15.49 -8.90
C GLY A 97 19.54 -15.66 -7.46
N ARG A 98 20.21 -14.62 -6.93
CA ARG A 98 20.69 -14.60 -5.55
C ARG A 98 19.54 -14.50 -4.53
N ALA A 99 18.61 -13.60 -4.73
CA ALA A 99 17.48 -13.40 -3.84
C ALA A 99 16.59 -14.65 -3.79
N ALA A 100 16.24 -15.19 -4.94
CA ALA A 100 15.37 -16.37 -5.04
C ALA A 100 15.99 -17.61 -4.39
N ARG A 101 17.31 -17.82 -4.51
CA ARG A 101 17.99 -18.94 -3.85
C ARG A 101 18.05 -18.78 -2.33
N ALA A 102 18.15 -17.55 -1.82
CA ALA A 102 18.04 -17.29 -0.38
C ALA A 102 16.67 -17.70 0.20
N GLU A 103 15.65 -17.70 -0.63
CA GLU A 103 14.28 -18.12 -0.30
C GLU A 103 13.95 -19.56 -0.75
N ASN A 104 14.91 -20.32 -1.29
CA ASN A 104 14.72 -21.64 -1.88
C ASN A 104 13.76 -21.69 -3.09
N PHE A 105 13.63 -20.60 -3.85
CA PHE A 105 12.84 -20.51 -5.08
C PHE A 105 13.69 -20.75 -6.33
N GLU A 106 14.15 -21.99 -6.54
CA GLU A 106 15.07 -22.32 -7.64
C GLU A 106 14.47 -22.02 -9.04
N GLY A 107 13.18 -22.22 -9.26
CA GLY A 107 12.53 -21.86 -10.52
C GLY A 107 12.62 -20.36 -10.84
N HIS A 108 12.48 -19.48 -9.83
CA HIS A 108 12.68 -18.04 -9.98
C HIS A 108 14.15 -17.72 -10.22
N ALA A 109 15.07 -18.38 -9.51
CA ALA A 109 16.51 -18.21 -9.69
C ALA A 109 16.95 -18.52 -11.13
N ARG A 110 16.52 -19.66 -11.68
CA ARG A 110 16.79 -20.04 -13.08
C ARG A 110 16.24 -19.05 -14.10
N SER A 111 15.10 -18.43 -13.79
CA SER A 111 14.55 -17.35 -14.60
C SER A 111 15.48 -16.11 -14.63
N GLY A 112 16.15 -15.82 -13.53
CA GLY A 112 17.19 -14.80 -13.45
C GLY A 112 18.45 -15.19 -14.22
N ASP A 113 18.96 -16.40 -13.99
CA ASP A 113 20.15 -16.93 -14.66
C ASP A 113 20.02 -16.89 -16.19
N ALA A 114 18.84 -17.28 -16.71
CA ALA A 114 18.59 -17.24 -18.15
C ALA A 114 18.67 -15.82 -18.73
N ARG A 115 18.34 -14.80 -17.96
CA ARG A 115 18.45 -13.40 -18.39
C ARG A 115 19.89 -12.89 -18.32
N ALA A 116 20.62 -13.26 -17.27
CA ALA A 116 22.05 -12.97 -17.17
C ALA A 116 22.84 -13.63 -18.32
N ALA A 117 22.55 -14.88 -18.62
CA ALA A 117 23.18 -15.63 -19.70
C ALA A 117 22.96 -15.03 -21.09
N ARG A 118 21.88 -14.30 -21.32
CA ARG A 118 21.64 -13.60 -22.61
C ARG A 118 22.67 -12.52 -22.92
N LEU A 119 23.25 -11.89 -21.89
CA LEU A 119 24.29 -10.89 -22.07
C LEU A 119 25.64 -11.52 -22.38
N THR A 120 25.99 -12.59 -21.68
CA THR A 120 27.29 -13.28 -21.83
C THR A 120 27.32 -14.25 -23.00
N GLY A 121 26.17 -14.76 -23.42
CA GLY A 121 26.04 -15.85 -24.38
C GLY A 121 26.23 -17.23 -23.77
N ASP A 122 26.54 -17.34 -22.49
CA ASP A 122 26.79 -18.60 -21.80
C ASP A 122 25.48 -19.12 -21.21
N LEU A 123 25.03 -20.27 -21.67
CA LEU A 123 23.87 -20.94 -21.09
C LEU A 123 24.23 -21.58 -19.74
N PRO A 124 23.43 -21.41 -18.69
CA PRO A 124 23.65 -22.10 -17.42
C PRO A 124 23.62 -23.64 -17.60
N GLU A 125 24.40 -24.39 -16.82
CA GLU A 125 24.50 -25.84 -16.90
C GLU A 125 23.12 -26.55 -16.88
N TRP A 126 22.19 -26.07 -16.07
CA TRP A 126 20.85 -26.65 -15.99
C TRP A 126 20.05 -26.49 -17.31
N ALA A 127 20.36 -25.48 -18.13
CA ALA A 127 19.71 -25.28 -19.44
C ALA A 127 20.27 -26.23 -20.50
N LEU A 128 21.50 -26.71 -20.30
CA LEU A 128 22.15 -27.67 -21.20
C LEU A 128 21.70 -29.14 -20.94
N SER A 129 21.36 -29.44 -19.69
CA SER A 129 20.94 -30.79 -19.29
C SER A 129 19.55 -31.21 -19.81
N GLY A 130 18.74 -30.28 -20.28
CA GLY A 130 17.40 -30.55 -20.85
C GLY A 130 17.38 -30.84 -22.37
N GLN A 131 18.53 -30.75 -23.07
CA GLN A 131 18.60 -30.98 -24.50
C GLN A 131 19.01 -32.42 -24.88
N THR A 132 19.19 -33.30 -23.91
CA THR A 132 19.59 -34.71 -24.12
C THR A 132 18.49 -35.72 -23.78
N ALA A 133 17.23 -35.39 -24.11
CA ALA A 133 16.13 -36.36 -24.02
C ALA A 133 15.37 -36.44 -25.33
#